data_3cc3ff81d005994fdd654dd09c6c4138
#
_entry.id   3cc3ff81d005994fdd654dd09c6c4138
#
_cell.length_a   1.000
_cell.length_b   1.000
_cell.length_c   1.000
_cell.angle_alpha   90.00
_cell.angle_beta   90.00
_cell.angle_gamma   90.00
#
_symmetry.space_group_name_H-M   'P 1'
#
loop_
_entity.id
_entity.type
_entity.pdbx_description
1 polymer ?
#
loop_
_entity_poly.entity_id
_entity_poly.type
_entity_poly.pdbx_seq_one_letter_code
_entity_poly.pdbx_strand_id
1 'polypeptide(L)'
;MHVDESVLWERFAQSRRAPLEPSWLEEIYSPSLSIDLRRAICEKLGMLAAKGWPIIQLLLEKHGLEPDLVMAAGLCHQPESRDWLVKQLHRGEQHHDNLRLSLVEALSCWGADVPENIVVDCLNHPAQQQRLAGLQLLIFRAYTLDDQPLLELCEPALQDFRDPVVIAAIRLLQRRDGAAIAKRLSELSKTGSDSISDAAIRALGCIGTSTSQRCLLEISQSLTNEKRRKMACQQLAQQFRN
;
A
#
# COMPACT_ATOMS: atom_id res chain seq x y z
N MET A 1 14.09 -31.54 -16.87
CA MET A 1 13.06 -31.60 -17.93
C MET A 1 12.62 -30.19 -18.19
N HIS A 2 12.81 -29.67 -19.41
CA HIS A 2 12.34 -28.32 -19.76
C HIS A 2 10.82 -28.44 -19.92
N VAL A 3 10.06 -27.89 -18.99
CA VAL A 3 8.59 -27.84 -19.10
C VAL A 3 8.28 -26.80 -20.19
N ASP A 4 7.51 -27.21 -21.20
CA ASP A 4 7.03 -26.27 -22.22
C ASP A 4 5.95 -25.37 -21.61
N GLU A 5 6.34 -24.13 -21.30
CA GLU A 5 5.44 -23.16 -20.67
C GLU A 5 4.22 -22.81 -21.54
N SER A 6 4.31 -23.00 -22.87
CA SER A 6 3.19 -22.73 -23.78
C SER A 6 1.99 -23.66 -23.48
N VAL A 7 2.25 -24.93 -23.18
CA VAL A 7 1.23 -25.90 -22.81
C VAL A 7 0.55 -25.53 -21.49
N LEU A 8 1.34 -25.02 -20.53
CA LEU A 8 0.81 -24.56 -19.26
C LEU A 8 -0.10 -23.33 -19.46
N TRP A 9 0.31 -22.37 -20.28
CA TRP A 9 -0.52 -21.20 -20.60
C TRP A 9 -1.82 -21.57 -21.32
N GLU A 10 -1.80 -22.51 -22.25
CA GLU A 10 -3.01 -23.04 -22.89
C GLU A 10 -3.98 -23.63 -21.85
N ARG A 11 -3.46 -24.40 -20.89
CA ARG A 11 -4.28 -24.95 -19.80
C ARG A 11 -4.86 -23.85 -18.89
N PHE A 12 -4.09 -22.80 -18.60
CA PHE A 12 -4.60 -21.61 -17.87
C PHE A 12 -5.71 -20.89 -18.64
N ALA A 13 -5.57 -20.72 -19.94
CA ALA A 13 -6.60 -20.10 -20.79
C ALA A 13 -7.93 -20.86 -20.74
N GLN A 14 -7.88 -22.18 -20.58
CA GLN A 14 -9.05 -23.06 -20.48
C GLN A 14 -9.67 -23.08 -19.06
N SER A 15 -9.05 -22.45 -18.06
CA SER A 15 -9.46 -22.54 -16.64
C SER A 15 -10.90 -22.09 -16.35
N ARG A 16 -11.49 -21.25 -17.22
CA ARG A 16 -12.91 -20.85 -17.12
C ARG A 16 -13.87 -22.00 -17.44
N ARG A 17 -13.49 -22.92 -18.32
CA ARG A 17 -14.30 -24.06 -18.76
C ARG A 17 -13.99 -25.35 -18.00
N ALA A 18 -12.73 -25.50 -17.61
CA ALA A 18 -12.25 -26.66 -16.86
C ALA A 18 -11.40 -26.11 -15.68
N PRO A 19 -11.95 -26.08 -14.44
CA PRO A 19 -11.24 -25.59 -13.27
C PRO A 19 -9.86 -26.26 -13.11
N LEU A 20 -8.91 -25.51 -12.59
CA LEU A 20 -7.57 -26.01 -12.30
C LEU A 20 -7.59 -26.71 -10.94
N GLU A 21 -7.16 -27.97 -10.94
CA GLU A 21 -7.05 -28.73 -9.70
C GLU A 21 -5.89 -28.20 -8.85
N PRO A 22 -6.07 -28.08 -7.53
CA PRO A 22 -5.01 -27.60 -6.65
C PRO A 22 -3.74 -28.44 -6.71
N SER A 23 -3.87 -29.76 -6.79
CA SER A 23 -2.74 -30.71 -6.91
C SER A 23 -1.94 -30.53 -8.20
N TRP A 24 -2.63 -30.21 -9.30
CA TRP A 24 -1.94 -29.90 -10.56
C TRP A 24 -1.13 -28.59 -10.44
N LEU A 25 -1.65 -27.56 -9.78
CA LEU A 25 -0.92 -26.30 -9.54
C LEU A 25 0.33 -26.52 -8.68
N GLU A 26 0.26 -27.41 -7.69
CA GLU A 26 1.41 -27.83 -6.87
C GLU A 26 2.49 -28.53 -7.72
N GLU A 27 2.06 -29.48 -8.56
CA GLU A 27 2.96 -30.30 -9.38
C GLU A 27 3.74 -29.47 -10.40
N ILE A 28 3.09 -28.49 -11.02
CA ILE A 28 3.73 -27.66 -12.06
C ILE A 28 4.57 -26.51 -11.50
N TYR A 29 4.39 -26.11 -10.23
CA TYR A 29 5.14 -24.99 -9.69
C TYR A 29 6.63 -25.32 -9.59
N SER A 30 7.46 -24.43 -10.14
CA SER A 30 8.91 -24.48 -10.01
C SER A 30 9.49 -23.06 -10.00
N PRO A 31 10.49 -22.75 -9.17
CA PRO A 31 11.23 -21.48 -9.21
C PRO A 31 11.92 -21.21 -10.56
N SER A 32 12.14 -22.25 -11.39
CA SER A 32 12.76 -22.13 -12.71
C SER A 32 11.81 -21.67 -13.82
N LEU A 33 10.51 -21.62 -13.57
CA LEU A 33 9.52 -21.07 -14.50
C LEU A 33 9.69 -19.56 -14.67
N SER A 34 9.16 -19.03 -15.77
CA SER A 34 9.07 -17.57 -15.97
C SER A 34 8.32 -16.89 -14.82
N ILE A 35 8.67 -15.64 -14.53
CA ILE A 35 8.05 -14.85 -13.47
C ILE A 35 6.53 -14.78 -13.67
N ASP A 36 6.08 -14.58 -14.90
CA ASP A 36 4.66 -14.43 -15.22
C ASP A 36 3.88 -15.70 -14.94
N LEU A 37 4.44 -16.87 -15.29
CA LEU A 37 3.78 -18.15 -15.04
C LEU A 37 3.76 -18.50 -13.55
N ARG A 38 4.86 -18.25 -12.82
CA ARG A 38 4.89 -18.42 -11.36
C ARG A 38 3.81 -17.57 -10.68
N ARG A 39 3.70 -16.29 -11.07
CA ARG A 39 2.66 -15.40 -10.56
C ARG A 39 1.26 -15.93 -10.85
N ALA A 40 1.00 -16.36 -12.09
CA ALA A 40 -0.30 -16.91 -12.47
C ALA A 40 -0.67 -18.15 -11.65
N ILE A 41 0.29 -19.06 -11.38
CA ILE A 41 0.10 -20.23 -10.53
C ILE A 41 -0.23 -19.79 -9.10
N CYS A 42 0.59 -18.89 -8.53
CA CYS A 42 0.45 -18.39 -7.17
C CYS A 42 -0.85 -17.62 -6.94
N GLU A 43 -1.26 -16.77 -7.89
CA GLU A 43 -2.56 -16.10 -7.86
C GLU A 43 -3.72 -17.11 -7.85
N LYS A 44 -3.66 -18.14 -8.68
CA LYS A 44 -4.69 -19.20 -8.69
C LYS A 44 -4.74 -19.97 -7.39
N LEU A 45 -3.59 -20.33 -6.81
CA LEU A 45 -3.52 -20.99 -5.50
C LEU A 45 -4.13 -20.08 -4.41
N GLY A 46 -3.77 -18.79 -4.38
CA GLY A 46 -4.36 -17.84 -3.45
C GLY A 46 -5.88 -17.73 -3.59
N MET A 47 -6.40 -17.64 -4.82
CA MET A 47 -7.84 -17.58 -5.09
C MET A 47 -8.61 -18.85 -4.68
N LEU A 48 -7.94 -19.98 -4.44
CA LEU A 48 -8.57 -21.21 -3.94
C LEU A 48 -8.84 -21.16 -2.42
N ALA A 49 -8.41 -20.13 -1.75
CA ALA A 49 -8.68 -19.88 -0.32
C ALA A 49 -8.29 -21.10 0.55
N ALA A 50 -9.23 -21.66 1.30
CA ALA A 50 -8.98 -22.81 2.19
C ALA A 50 -8.39 -24.04 1.49
N LYS A 51 -8.67 -24.24 0.20
CA LYS A 51 -8.09 -25.36 -0.57
C LYS A 51 -6.67 -25.05 -1.05
N GLY A 52 -6.34 -23.78 -1.23
CA GLY A 52 -5.01 -23.36 -1.70
C GLY A 52 -3.98 -23.28 -0.56
N TRP A 53 -4.41 -22.89 0.65
CA TRP A 53 -3.49 -22.66 1.76
C TRP A 53 -2.57 -23.86 2.11
N PRO A 54 -3.06 -25.10 2.24
CA PRO A 54 -2.17 -26.23 2.51
C PRO A 54 -1.10 -26.45 1.42
N ILE A 55 -1.45 -26.21 0.16
CA ILE A 55 -0.51 -26.35 -0.95
C ILE A 55 0.53 -25.24 -0.93
N ILE A 56 0.11 -23.99 -0.67
CA ILE A 56 1.04 -22.88 -0.54
C ILE A 56 2.04 -23.15 0.60
N GLN A 57 1.59 -23.71 1.73
CA GLN A 57 2.48 -24.12 2.82
C GLN A 57 3.52 -25.15 2.38
N LEU A 58 3.09 -26.20 1.68
CA LEU A 58 4.01 -27.22 1.16
C LEU A 58 5.03 -26.62 0.19
N LEU A 59 4.60 -25.72 -0.69
CA LEU A 59 5.49 -25.05 -1.63
C LEU A 59 6.47 -24.11 -0.93
N LEU A 60 6.03 -23.39 0.11
CA LEU A 60 6.89 -22.55 0.94
C LEU A 60 7.92 -23.36 1.73
N GLU A 61 7.54 -24.54 2.23
CA GLU A 61 8.47 -25.47 2.89
C GLU A 61 9.50 -26.02 1.91
N LYS A 62 9.10 -26.32 0.69
CA LYS A 62 9.96 -26.93 -0.35
C LYS A 62 10.89 -25.93 -1.03
N HIS A 63 10.42 -24.72 -1.30
CA HIS A 63 11.10 -23.74 -2.13
C HIS A 63 11.57 -22.50 -1.37
N GLY A 64 11.17 -22.36 -0.10
CA GLY A 64 11.47 -21.19 0.73
C GLY A 64 10.49 -20.02 0.52
N LEU A 65 10.88 -18.86 1.05
CA LEU A 65 10.05 -17.65 1.04
C LEU A 65 10.14 -16.92 -0.32
N GLU A 66 9.75 -17.60 -1.39
CA GLU A 66 9.65 -16.99 -2.72
C GLU A 66 8.58 -15.90 -2.72
N PRO A 67 8.84 -14.69 -3.27
CA PRO A 67 7.90 -13.56 -3.24
C PRO A 67 6.51 -13.90 -3.80
N ASP A 68 6.45 -14.71 -4.86
CA ASP A 68 5.19 -15.10 -5.49
C ASP A 68 4.36 -16.00 -4.55
N LEU A 69 5.01 -16.94 -3.81
CA LEU A 69 4.36 -17.79 -2.82
C LEU A 69 3.91 -16.99 -1.58
N VAL A 70 4.72 -16.04 -1.15
CA VAL A 70 4.36 -15.10 -0.06
C VAL A 70 3.11 -14.31 -0.44
N MET A 71 3.04 -13.81 -1.68
CA MET A 71 1.85 -13.11 -2.19
C MET A 71 0.63 -14.04 -2.25
N ALA A 72 0.80 -15.30 -2.65
CA ALA A 72 -0.27 -16.30 -2.64
C ALA A 72 -0.85 -16.50 -1.23
N ALA A 73 -0.01 -16.50 -0.19
CA ALA A 73 -0.46 -16.56 1.20
C ALA A 73 -1.33 -15.36 1.59
N GLY A 74 -1.00 -14.15 1.11
CA GLY A 74 -1.84 -12.96 1.27
C GLY A 74 -3.21 -13.08 0.59
N LEU A 75 -3.22 -13.55 -0.65
CA LEU A 75 -4.43 -13.72 -1.46
C LEU A 75 -5.37 -14.82 -0.96
N CYS A 76 -4.87 -15.77 -0.17
CA CYS A 76 -5.67 -16.86 0.38
C CYS A 76 -6.81 -16.40 1.30
N HIS A 77 -6.68 -15.27 1.98
CA HIS A 77 -7.64 -14.77 2.95
C HIS A 77 -8.07 -15.82 4.01
N GLN A 78 -7.13 -16.69 4.45
CA GLN A 78 -7.36 -17.60 5.54
C GLN A 78 -6.69 -17.07 6.81
N PRO A 79 -7.37 -17.06 7.98
CA PRO A 79 -6.78 -16.58 9.23
C PRO A 79 -5.39 -17.17 9.51
N GLU A 80 -5.22 -18.45 9.21
CA GLU A 80 -3.95 -19.17 9.39
C GLU A 80 -2.85 -18.62 8.48
N SER A 81 -3.18 -18.20 7.25
CA SER A 81 -2.20 -17.59 6.33
C SER A 81 -1.79 -16.19 6.79
N ARG A 82 -2.74 -15.39 7.32
CA ARG A 82 -2.43 -14.10 7.94
C ARG A 82 -1.50 -14.27 9.14
N ASP A 83 -1.86 -15.16 10.06
CA ASP A 83 -1.07 -15.40 11.26
C ASP A 83 0.33 -15.91 10.92
N TRP A 84 0.45 -16.71 9.87
CA TRP A 84 1.73 -17.14 9.33
C TRP A 84 2.55 -15.94 8.78
N LEU A 85 1.96 -15.06 7.98
CA LEU A 85 2.62 -13.86 7.46
C LEU A 85 3.11 -12.95 8.59
N VAL A 86 2.26 -12.70 9.59
CA VAL A 86 2.62 -11.92 10.79
C VAL A 86 3.78 -12.58 11.53
N LYS A 87 3.74 -13.91 11.73
CA LYS A 87 4.82 -14.66 12.37
C LYS A 87 6.14 -14.57 11.60
N GLN A 88 6.09 -14.61 10.25
CA GLN A 88 7.29 -14.42 9.44
C GLN A 88 7.88 -13.02 9.61
N LEU A 89 7.05 -11.97 9.64
CA LEU A 89 7.52 -10.60 9.90
C LEU A 89 8.21 -10.46 11.26
N HIS A 90 7.68 -11.07 12.30
CA HIS A 90 8.30 -11.04 13.65
C HIS A 90 9.61 -11.84 13.75
N ARG A 91 9.80 -12.84 12.89
CA ARG A 91 11.08 -13.56 12.77
C ARG A 91 12.16 -12.76 12.04
N GLY A 92 11.79 -11.61 11.53
CA GLY A 92 12.44 -10.83 10.46
C GLY A 92 13.68 -10.04 10.82
N GLU A 93 14.30 -10.17 12.00
CA GLU A 93 15.66 -9.64 12.24
C GLU A 93 16.71 -10.30 11.31
N GLN A 94 16.35 -11.38 10.63
CA GLN A 94 17.18 -12.12 9.68
C GLN A 94 16.77 -11.94 8.21
N HIS A 95 15.68 -11.21 7.93
CA HIS A 95 15.19 -11.03 6.56
C HIS A 95 15.82 -9.81 5.90
N HIS A 96 16.27 -9.97 4.66
CA HIS A 96 16.63 -8.84 3.81
C HIS A 96 15.40 -7.94 3.58
N ASP A 97 15.62 -6.63 3.45
CA ASP A 97 14.56 -5.61 3.27
C ASP A 97 13.54 -5.98 2.18
N ASN A 98 13.96 -6.64 1.10
CA ASN A 98 13.08 -7.05 0.01
C ASN A 98 12.08 -8.13 0.44
N LEU A 99 12.50 -9.12 1.24
CA LEU A 99 11.60 -10.16 1.71
C LEU A 99 10.59 -9.58 2.73
N ARG A 100 11.07 -8.71 3.62
CA ARG A 100 10.18 -7.99 4.53
C ARG A 100 9.13 -7.19 3.76
N LEU A 101 9.53 -6.52 2.68
CA LEU A 101 8.59 -5.78 1.82
C LEU A 101 7.55 -6.70 1.20
N SER A 102 7.96 -7.85 0.65
CA SER A 102 7.02 -8.84 0.09
C SER A 102 6.01 -9.35 1.12
N LEU A 103 6.44 -9.57 2.37
CA LEU A 103 5.55 -9.98 3.47
C LEU A 103 4.53 -8.87 3.81
N VAL A 104 4.95 -7.60 3.86
CA VAL A 104 4.07 -6.46 4.11
C VAL A 104 3.09 -6.26 2.94
N GLU A 105 3.55 -6.40 1.71
CA GLU A 105 2.70 -6.33 0.51
C GLU A 105 1.64 -7.45 0.51
N ALA A 106 2.02 -8.68 0.86
CA ALA A 106 1.08 -9.79 1.01
C ALA A 106 0.03 -9.52 2.10
N LEU A 107 0.43 -8.94 3.24
CA LEU A 107 -0.50 -8.53 4.28
C LEU A 107 -1.44 -7.42 3.83
N SER A 108 -1.10 -6.61 2.83
CA SER A 108 -2.00 -5.57 2.32
C SER A 108 -3.30 -6.14 1.74
N CYS A 109 -3.32 -7.42 1.34
CA CYS A 109 -4.52 -8.13 0.92
C CYS A 109 -5.57 -8.23 2.05
N TRP A 110 -5.18 -8.08 3.31
CA TRP A 110 -6.06 -8.15 4.48
C TRP A 110 -6.67 -6.81 4.89
N GLY A 111 -6.31 -5.74 4.20
CA GLY A 111 -6.88 -4.42 4.41
C GLY A 111 -6.74 -3.93 5.86
N ALA A 112 -7.87 -3.61 6.52
CA ALA A 112 -7.89 -3.08 7.87
C ALA A 112 -7.56 -4.12 8.97
N ASP A 113 -7.58 -5.42 8.65
CA ASP A 113 -7.33 -6.51 9.62
C ASP A 113 -5.83 -6.75 9.90
N VAL A 114 -4.94 -5.97 9.26
CA VAL A 114 -3.51 -6.01 9.57
C VAL A 114 -3.27 -5.45 10.98
N PRO A 115 -2.48 -6.11 11.85
CA PRO A 115 -2.17 -5.59 13.18
C PRO A 115 -1.55 -4.18 13.15
N GLU A 116 -1.97 -3.31 14.06
CA GLU A 116 -1.54 -1.90 14.07
C GLU A 116 -0.04 -1.73 14.30
N ASN A 117 0.55 -2.56 15.16
CA ASN A 117 1.99 -2.54 15.40
C ASN A 117 2.80 -2.73 14.11
N ILE A 118 2.34 -3.57 13.17
CA ILE A 118 3.00 -3.75 11.86
C ILE A 118 2.96 -2.46 11.04
N VAL A 119 1.82 -1.75 11.05
CA VAL A 119 1.68 -0.47 10.38
C VAL A 119 2.65 0.55 10.97
N VAL A 120 2.69 0.66 12.31
CA VAL A 120 3.59 1.57 13.04
C VAL A 120 5.06 1.24 12.77
N ASP A 121 5.43 -0.05 12.81
CA ASP A 121 6.80 -0.49 12.51
C ASP A 121 7.22 -0.14 11.08
N CYS A 122 6.31 -0.29 10.11
CA CYS A 122 6.58 0.11 8.73
C CYS A 122 6.73 1.63 8.60
N LEU A 123 5.87 2.43 9.23
CA LEU A 123 5.93 3.89 9.17
C LEU A 123 7.21 4.47 9.79
N ASN A 124 7.79 3.78 10.78
CA ASN A 124 9.03 4.19 11.44
C ASN A 124 10.29 3.54 10.85
N HIS A 125 10.15 2.66 9.86
CA HIS A 125 11.28 1.94 9.28
C HIS A 125 12.26 2.88 8.55
N PRO A 126 13.60 2.65 8.60
CA PRO A 126 14.57 3.50 7.92
C PRO A 126 14.47 3.47 6.40
N ALA A 127 14.05 2.33 5.80
CA ALA A 127 13.93 2.19 4.35
C ALA A 127 12.66 2.86 3.81
N GLN A 128 12.81 3.65 2.73
CA GLN A 128 11.70 4.38 2.10
C GLN A 128 10.55 3.46 1.68
N GLN A 129 10.85 2.32 1.05
CA GLN A 129 9.84 1.40 0.54
C GLN A 129 8.96 0.83 1.67
N GLN A 130 9.57 0.54 2.82
CA GLN A 130 8.83 0.07 4.00
C GLN A 130 7.87 1.15 4.52
N ARG A 131 8.29 2.41 4.57
CA ARG A 131 7.40 3.53 4.96
C ARG A 131 6.25 3.72 3.98
N LEU A 132 6.52 3.61 2.67
CA LEU A 132 5.46 3.67 1.65
C LEU A 132 4.47 2.51 1.79
N ALA A 133 4.95 1.30 2.05
CA ALA A 133 4.10 0.13 2.33
C ALA A 133 3.27 0.33 3.62
N GLY A 134 3.85 0.90 4.68
CA GLY A 134 3.13 1.27 5.89
C GLY A 134 2.00 2.29 5.64
N LEU A 135 2.26 3.32 4.83
CA LEU A 135 1.22 4.27 4.41
C LEU A 135 0.12 3.59 3.59
N GLN A 136 0.48 2.62 2.73
CA GLN A 136 -0.50 1.84 1.98
C GLN A 136 -1.40 1.01 2.89
N LEU A 137 -0.83 0.35 3.92
CA LEU A 137 -1.60 -0.37 4.94
C LEU A 137 -2.50 0.59 5.73
N LEU A 138 -2.01 1.78 6.07
CA LEU A 138 -2.77 2.77 6.81
C LEU A 138 -3.99 3.29 6.04
N ILE A 139 -3.95 3.32 4.70
CA ILE A 139 -5.09 3.70 3.86
C ILE A 139 -6.32 2.84 4.18
N PHE A 140 -6.15 1.55 4.38
CA PHE A 140 -7.27 0.64 4.70
C PHE A 140 -7.85 0.90 6.09
N ARG A 141 -7.05 1.37 7.03
CA ARG A 141 -7.47 1.71 8.40
C ARG A 141 -7.99 3.14 8.55
N ALA A 142 -7.69 4.01 7.60
CA ALA A 142 -8.04 5.42 7.68
C ALA A 142 -9.53 5.66 7.94
N TYR A 143 -10.41 4.75 7.51
CA TYR A 143 -11.86 4.87 7.70
C TYR A 143 -12.32 4.55 9.12
N THR A 144 -11.54 3.80 9.89
CA THR A 144 -11.87 3.40 11.27
C THR A 144 -11.28 4.32 12.32
N LEU A 145 -10.39 5.22 11.91
CA LEU A 145 -9.70 6.16 12.80
C LEU A 145 -10.35 7.55 12.75
N ASP A 146 -10.40 8.22 13.88
CA ASP A 146 -10.70 9.64 13.94
C ASP A 146 -9.55 10.46 13.35
N ASP A 147 -9.82 11.72 13.01
CA ASP A 147 -8.85 12.59 12.32
C ASP A 147 -7.57 12.83 13.11
N GLN A 148 -7.67 12.97 14.43
CA GLN A 148 -6.51 13.24 15.27
C GLN A 148 -5.58 12.03 15.40
N PRO A 149 -6.05 10.80 15.75
CA PRO A 149 -5.22 9.60 15.72
C PRO A 149 -4.62 9.31 14.33
N LEU A 150 -5.37 9.53 13.26
CA LEU A 150 -4.86 9.35 11.90
C LEU A 150 -3.72 10.32 11.59
N LEU A 151 -3.87 11.60 11.96
CA LEU A 151 -2.83 12.60 11.78
C LEU A 151 -1.57 12.24 12.56
N GLU A 152 -1.71 11.81 13.81
CA GLU A 152 -0.60 11.39 14.67
C GLU A 152 0.17 10.20 14.07
N LEU A 153 -0.52 9.20 13.51
CA LEU A 153 0.12 8.09 12.80
C LEU A 153 0.85 8.53 11.52
N CYS A 154 0.35 9.56 10.84
CA CYS A 154 0.99 10.09 9.64
C CYS A 154 2.17 11.03 9.96
N GLU A 155 2.28 11.59 11.16
CA GLU A 155 3.25 12.63 11.47
C GLU A 155 4.72 12.23 11.21
N PRO A 156 5.19 10.97 11.53
CA PRO A 156 6.54 10.55 11.18
C PRO A 156 6.80 10.54 9.66
N ALA A 157 5.77 10.29 8.85
CA ALA A 157 5.87 10.32 7.40
C ALA A 157 5.78 11.76 6.85
N LEU A 158 5.02 12.65 7.48
CA LEU A 158 4.94 14.07 7.11
C LEU A 158 6.22 14.85 7.43
N GLN A 159 7.05 14.33 8.33
CA GLN A 159 8.36 14.89 8.73
C GLN A 159 9.54 14.17 8.03
N ASP A 160 9.28 13.24 7.12
CA ASP A 160 10.33 12.52 6.40
C ASP A 160 11.11 13.49 5.49
N PHE A 161 12.41 13.27 5.38
CA PHE A 161 13.27 14.05 4.48
C PHE A 161 13.10 13.69 3.01
N ARG A 162 12.38 12.61 2.71
CA ARG A 162 12.13 12.08 1.36
C ARG A 162 10.76 12.48 0.86
N ASP A 163 10.71 13.34 -0.13
CA ASP A 163 9.48 13.85 -0.75
C ASP A 163 8.44 12.77 -1.08
N PRO A 164 8.79 11.60 -1.67
CA PRO A 164 7.79 10.57 -1.98
C PRO A 164 7.01 10.08 -0.76
N VAL A 165 7.65 9.97 0.42
CA VAL A 165 7.00 9.55 1.67
C VAL A 165 6.03 10.62 2.16
N VAL A 166 6.47 11.88 2.19
CA VAL A 166 5.63 13.02 2.60
C VAL A 166 4.42 13.14 1.66
N ILE A 167 4.63 13.06 0.35
CA ILE A 167 3.56 13.15 -0.64
C ILE A 167 2.56 11.99 -0.49
N ALA A 168 3.01 10.78 -0.19
CA ALA A 168 2.12 9.65 0.06
C ALA A 168 1.25 9.87 1.32
N ALA A 169 1.82 10.41 2.39
CA ALA A 169 1.07 10.77 3.60
C ALA A 169 0.05 11.90 3.33
N ILE A 170 0.42 12.92 2.56
CA ILE A 170 -0.51 13.98 2.13
C ILE A 170 -1.68 13.40 1.33
N ARG A 171 -1.42 12.47 0.40
CA ARG A 171 -2.47 11.80 -0.40
C ARG A 171 -3.42 10.95 0.43
N LEU A 172 -2.94 10.36 1.51
CA LEU A 172 -3.78 9.66 2.48
C LEU A 172 -4.70 10.65 3.18
N LEU A 173 -4.15 11.73 3.73
CA LEU A 173 -4.87 12.73 4.51
C LEU A 173 -5.86 13.57 3.68
N GLN A 174 -5.63 13.76 2.37
CA GLN A 174 -6.56 14.52 1.51
C GLN A 174 -7.98 13.93 1.42
N ARG A 175 -8.18 12.70 1.88
CA ARG A 175 -9.48 12.01 1.92
C ARG A 175 -10.26 12.29 3.20
N ARG A 176 -9.74 13.14 4.06
CA ARG A 176 -10.30 13.47 5.38
C ARG A 176 -10.55 14.97 5.47
N ASP A 177 -11.66 15.35 6.09
CA ASP A 177 -12.14 16.73 6.19
C ASP A 177 -11.81 17.43 7.52
N GLY A 178 -10.95 16.82 8.33
CA GLY A 178 -10.55 17.33 9.63
C GLY A 178 -9.86 18.69 9.60
N ALA A 179 -10.26 19.56 10.50
CA ALA A 179 -9.67 20.92 10.61
C ALA A 179 -8.18 20.89 10.98
N ALA A 180 -7.74 19.94 11.81
CA ALA A 180 -6.33 19.75 12.17
C ALA A 180 -5.51 19.32 10.95
N ILE A 181 -6.04 18.40 10.13
CA ILE A 181 -5.44 17.94 8.89
C ILE A 181 -5.26 19.11 7.91
N ALA A 182 -6.31 19.92 7.69
CA ALA A 182 -6.23 21.08 6.81
C ALA A 182 -5.17 22.09 7.27
N LYS A 183 -5.05 22.35 8.57
CA LYS A 183 -4.01 23.23 9.13
C LYS A 183 -2.61 22.65 8.89
N ARG A 184 -2.41 21.36 9.15
CA ARG A 184 -1.12 20.70 8.93
C ARG A 184 -0.69 20.72 7.46
N LEU A 185 -1.63 20.49 6.54
CA LEU A 185 -1.38 20.62 5.10
C LEU A 185 -1.04 22.08 4.71
N SER A 186 -1.68 23.06 5.32
CA SER A 186 -1.34 24.47 5.11
C SER A 186 0.10 24.80 5.54
N GLU A 187 0.58 24.25 6.65
CA GLU A 187 1.97 24.38 7.08
C GLU A 187 2.94 23.77 6.05
N LEU A 188 2.68 22.55 5.61
CA LEU A 188 3.50 21.87 4.59
C LEU A 188 3.54 22.64 3.26
N SER A 189 2.45 23.31 2.90
CA SER A 189 2.42 24.16 1.70
C SER A 189 3.34 25.38 1.78
N LYS A 190 3.67 25.82 3.00
CA LYS A 190 4.54 26.99 3.26
C LYS A 190 6.01 26.60 3.43
N THR A 191 6.28 25.46 4.06
CA THR A 191 7.62 25.04 4.50
C THR A 191 8.24 23.91 3.67
N GLY A 192 7.44 23.15 2.92
CA GLY A 192 7.91 22.01 2.15
C GLY A 192 8.64 22.39 0.86
N SER A 193 9.29 21.39 0.26
CA SER A 193 9.84 21.48 -1.11
C SER A 193 8.74 21.86 -2.13
N ASP A 194 9.12 22.16 -3.36
CA ASP A 194 8.13 22.51 -4.40
C ASP A 194 7.11 21.39 -4.61
N SER A 195 7.57 20.14 -4.63
CA SER A 195 6.71 18.96 -4.82
C SER A 195 5.76 18.73 -3.64
N ILE A 196 6.25 18.88 -2.41
CA ILE A 196 5.45 18.76 -1.17
C ILE A 196 4.40 19.88 -1.12
N SER A 197 4.81 21.11 -1.38
CA SER A 197 3.92 22.27 -1.37
C SER A 197 2.81 22.16 -2.41
N ASP A 198 3.15 21.76 -3.64
CA ASP A 198 2.19 21.53 -4.72
C ASP A 198 1.18 20.41 -4.34
N ALA A 199 1.65 19.33 -3.70
CA ALA A 199 0.81 18.24 -3.23
C ALA A 199 -0.13 18.71 -2.10
N ALA A 200 0.37 19.47 -1.13
CA ALA A 200 -0.40 19.99 0.00
C ALA A 200 -1.51 20.98 -0.45
N ILE A 201 -1.20 21.89 -1.39
CA ILE A 201 -2.20 22.81 -1.96
C ILE A 201 -3.32 22.06 -2.68
N ARG A 202 -2.97 21.04 -3.46
CA ARG A 202 -3.98 20.19 -4.14
C ARG A 202 -4.83 19.41 -3.14
N ALA A 203 -4.20 18.87 -2.08
CA ALA A 203 -4.91 18.16 -1.03
C ALA A 203 -5.91 19.05 -0.30
N LEU A 204 -5.55 20.29 0.02
CA LEU A 204 -6.49 21.30 0.56
C LEU A 204 -7.66 21.55 -0.40
N GLY A 205 -7.39 21.57 -1.72
CA GLY A 205 -8.44 21.68 -2.73
C GLY A 205 -9.41 20.49 -2.72
N CYS A 206 -8.90 19.27 -2.51
CA CYS A 206 -9.73 18.05 -2.44
C CYS A 206 -10.59 18.01 -1.17
N ILE A 207 -10.10 18.49 -0.03
CA ILE A 207 -10.81 18.48 1.25
C ILE A 207 -12.11 19.30 1.19
N GLY A 208 -12.07 20.50 0.63
CA GLY A 208 -13.27 21.30 0.34
C GLY A 208 -14.04 21.87 1.53
N THR A 209 -13.51 21.80 2.76
CA THR A 209 -14.15 22.34 3.96
C THR A 209 -13.91 23.84 4.14
N SER A 210 -14.71 24.51 4.98
CA SER A 210 -14.50 25.92 5.31
C SER A 210 -13.11 26.21 5.87
N THR A 211 -12.52 25.25 6.59
CA THR A 211 -11.13 25.38 7.10
C THR A 211 -10.12 25.28 5.97
N SER A 212 -10.24 24.31 5.06
CA SER A 212 -9.33 24.17 3.92
C SER A 212 -9.45 25.37 2.95
N GLN A 213 -10.67 25.91 2.75
CA GLN A 213 -10.89 27.12 1.96
C GLN A 213 -10.18 28.32 2.54
N ARG A 214 -10.28 28.50 3.87
CA ARG A 214 -9.58 29.56 4.58
C ARG A 214 -8.06 29.42 4.44
N CYS A 215 -7.53 28.21 4.61
CA CYS A 215 -6.11 27.92 4.38
C CYS A 215 -5.67 28.27 2.95
N LEU A 216 -6.45 27.87 1.93
CA LEU A 216 -6.16 28.23 0.52
C LEU A 216 -6.19 29.73 0.27
N LEU A 217 -7.14 30.46 0.88
CA LEU A 217 -7.21 31.91 0.80
C LEU A 217 -5.97 32.58 1.41
N GLU A 218 -5.57 32.17 2.62
CA GLU A 218 -4.34 32.63 3.27
C GLU A 218 -3.09 32.38 2.41
N ILE A 219 -2.96 31.17 1.84
CA ILE A 219 -1.86 30.80 0.95
C ILE A 219 -1.83 31.72 -0.28
N SER A 220 -2.99 32.00 -0.87
CA SER A 220 -3.12 32.85 -2.06
C SER A 220 -2.72 34.33 -1.80
N GLN A 221 -2.83 34.76 -0.55
CA GLN A 221 -2.53 36.15 -0.14
C GLN A 221 -1.13 36.32 0.43
N SER A 222 -0.61 35.32 1.18
CA SER A 222 0.58 35.47 1.99
C SER A 222 1.86 34.92 1.36
N LEU A 223 1.79 33.95 0.43
CA LEU A 223 3.00 33.37 -0.14
C LEU A 223 3.65 34.32 -1.15
N THR A 224 4.98 34.37 -1.12
CA THR A 224 5.79 35.12 -2.10
C THR A 224 5.88 34.42 -3.45
N ASN A 225 5.78 33.07 -3.46
CA ASN A 225 5.85 32.27 -4.67
C ASN A 225 4.56 32.41 -5.50
N GLU A 226 4.66 33.09 -6.65
CA GLU A 226 3.52 33.37 -7.54
C GLU A 226 2.85 32.12 -8.09
N LYS A 227 3.63 31.07 -8.42
CA LYS A 227 3.11 29.78 -8.92
C LYS A 227 2.19 29.14 -7.86
N ARG A 228 2.63 29.08 -6.61
CA ARG A 228 1.85 28.51 -5.52
C ARG A 228 0.60 29.33 -5.21
N ARG A 229 0.70 30.67 -5.24
CA ARG A 229 -0.49 31.55 -5.11
C ARG A 229 -1.53 31.26 -6.19
N LYS A 230 -1.12 31.22 -7.45
CA LYS A 230 -2.02 30.89 -8.59
C LYS A 230 -2.67 29.53 -8.41
N MET A 231 -1.90 28.51 -7.97
CA MET A 231 -2.43 27.18 -7.70
C MET A 231 -3.47 27.21 -6.58
N ALA A 232 -3.22 27.90 -5.48
CA ALA A 232 -4.19 28.04 -4.38
C ALA A 232 -5.49 28.71 -4.84
N CYS A 233 -5.39 29.79 -5.63
CA CYS A 233 -6.55 30.44 -6.25
C CYS A 233 -7.33 29.48 -7.16
N GLN A 234 -6.64 28.68 -7.97
CA GLN A 234 -7.28 27.69 -8.84
C GLN A 234 -8.02 26.62 -8.04
N GLN A 235 -7.39 26.06 -7.00
CA GLN A 235 -8.02 25.06 -6.13
C GLN A 235 -9.24 25.63 -5.41
N LEU A 236 -9.15 26.86 -4.93
CA LEU A 236 -10.27 27.55 -4.29
C LEU A 236 -11.42 27.79 -5.29
N ALA A 237 -11.11 28.26 -6.49
CA ALA A 237 -12.12 28.52 -7.52
C ALA A 237 -12.84 27.22 -7.99
N GLN A 238 -12.15 26.08 -8.00
CA GLN A 238 -12.74 24.78 -8.35
C GLN A 238 -13.83 24.34 -7.37
N GLN A 239 -13.68 24.69 -6.08
CA GLN A 239 -14.66 24.31 -5.04
C GLN A 239 -15.99 25.05 -5.13
N PHE A 240 -16.03 26.18 -5.85
CA PHE A 240 -17.26 26.98 -6.06
C PHE A 240 -17.89 26.82 -7.46
N ARG A 241 -17.37 25.90 -8.27
CA ARG A 241 -17.90 25.66 -9.63
C ARG A 241 -18.94 24.53 -9.68
N ASN A 242 -19.23 23.88 -8.56
CA ASN A 242 -20.26 22.83 -8.46
C ASN A 242 -21.52 23.47 -7.82
#